data_cd3838a502714a416696077692b0f73c
#
_entry.id   cd3838a502714a416696077692b0f73c
#
_cell.length_a   1.000
_cell.length_b   1.000
_cell.length_c   1.000
_cell.angle_alpha   90.00
_cell.angle_beta   90.00
_cell.angle_gamma   90.00
#
_symmetry.space_group_name_H-M   'P 1'
#
loop_
_entity.id
_entity.type
_entity.pdbx_description
1 polymer ?
#
loop_
_entity_poly.entity_id
_entity_poly.type
_entity_poly.pdbx_seq_one_letter_code
_entity_poly.pdbx_strand_id
1 'polypeptide(L)'
;LKRWIIATLLGLALIITGILGSLWFSVSQYDGTAPGSQSRDAALILGAAMWGDKPSWALEERLEVALDLYKQNQVDKLILSGGIGDDAISEAEGMKRYLTERGVDQDDLILEDQSTSTEENVRFSRSLMKKNHIQDIYVVTHDYHMHRALHYAQEMKINAHPAPAHSRVLFTPYWKARECLALIKEAII
;
A
#
# COMPACT_ATOMS: atom_id res chain seq x y z
N LEU A 1 -48.46 -11.75 5.10
CA LEU A 1 -47.53 -11.46 3.97
C LEU A 1 -46.69 -10.21 4.25
N LYS A 2 -47.29 -9.01 4.50
CA LYS A 2 -46.53 -7.75 4.73
C LYS A 2 -45.53 -7.82 5.89
N ARG A 3 -45.88 -8.45 7.02
CA ARG A 3 -44.97 -8.58 8.19
C ARG A 3 -43.74 -9.42 7.89
N TRP A 4 -43.87 -10.50 7.11
CA TRP A 4 -42.74 -11.35 6.70
C TRP A 4 -41.81 -10.63 5.73
N ILE A 5 -42.39 -9.89 4.78
CA ILE A 5 -41.57 -9.07 3.84
C ILE A 5 -40.74 -8.02 4.60
N ILE A 6 -41.37 -7.32 5.56
CA ILE A 6 -40.66 -6.34 6.40
C ILE A 6 -39.55 -7.02 7.21
N ALA A 7 -39.82 -8.16 7.84
CA ALA A 7 -38.80 -8.88 8.60
C ALA A 7 -37.63 -9.32 7.73
N THR A 8 -37.90 -9.82 6.51
CA THR A 8 -36.86 -10.20 5.56
C THR A 8 -35.99 -9.00 5.12
N LEU A 9 -36.64 -7.85 4.81
CA LEU A 9 -35.94 -6.64 4.45
C LEU A 9 -35.06 -6.08 5.58
N LEU A 10 -35.56 -6.11 6.81
CA LEU A 10 -34.78 -5.73 7.99
C LEU A 10 -33.59 -6.67 8.22
N GLY A 11 -33.79 -7.98 8.07
CA GLY A 11 -32.72 -8.96 8.16
C GLY A 11 -31.63 -8.72 7.11
N LEU A 12 -32.02 -8.47 5.86
CA LEU A 12 -31.08 -8.15 4.78
C LEU A 12 -30.35 -6.84 5.06
N ALA A 13 -31.02 -5.81 5.52
CA ALA A 13 -30.40 -4.53 5.87
C ALA A 13 -29.36 -4.70 6.99
N LEU A 14 -29.64 -5.51 8.00
CA LEU A 14 -28.68 -5.81 9.08
C LEU A 14 -27.44 -6.54 8.56
N ILE A 15 -27.61 -7.52 7.67
CA ILE A 15 -26.51 -8.25 7.06
C ILE A 15 -25.64 -7.29 6.24
N ILE A 16 -26.23 -6.45 5.39
CA ILE A 16 -25.51 -5.47 4.57
C ILE A 16 -24.76 -4.49 5.48
N THR A 17 -25.40 -3.97 6.52
CA THR A 17 -24.75 -3.06 7.47
C THR A 17 -23.57 -3.73 8.17
N GLY A 18 -23.72 -5.01 8.57
CA GLY A 18 -22.65 -5.80 9.17
C GLY A 18 -21.46 -5.98 8.23
N ILE A 19 -21.70 -6.30 6.95
CA ILE A 19 -20.64 -6.43 5.93
C ILE A 19 -19.93 -5.09 5.72
N LEU A 20 -20.68 -4.00 5.52
CA LEU A 20 -20.08 -2.68 5.33
C LEU A 20 -19.29 -2.22 6.55
N GLY A 21 -19.79 -2.49 7.76
CA GLY A 21 -19.08 -2.20 9.00
C GLY A 21 -17.77 -3.00 9.14
N SER A 22 -17.79 -4.28 8.77
CA SER A 22 -16.59 -5.13 8.76
C SER A 22 -15.55 -4.64 7.74
N LEU A 23 -15.97 -4.29 6.53
CA LEU A 23 -15.07 -3.73 5.51
C LEU A 23 -14.45 -2.41 5.97
N TRP A 24 -15.28 -1.51 6.52
CA TRP A 24 -14.79 -0.25 7.05
C TRP A 24 -13.79 -0.44 8.19
N PHE A 25 -14.04 -1.39 9.07
CA PHE A 25 -13.11 -1.75 10.14
C PHE A 25 -11.78 -2.26 9.56
N SER A 26 -11.82 -3.14 8.56
CA SER A 26 -10.62 -3.69 7.91
C SER A 26 -9.74 -2.59 7.29
N VAL A 27 -10.33 -1.62 6.58
CA VAL A 27 -9.58 -0.51 5.97
C VAL A 27 -9.16 0.56 6.98
N SER A 28 -9.67 0.52 8.20
CA SER A 28 -9.35 1.49 9.25
C SER A 28 -8.41 0.96 10.34
N GLN A 29 -8.04 -0.31 10.29
CA GLN A 29 -7.25 -0.93 11.37
C GLN A 29 -5.82 -0.38 11.52
N TYR A 30 -5.33 0.32 10.50
CA TYR A 30 -3.99 0.95 10.51
C TYR A 30 -4.04 2.46 10.71
N ASP A 31 -5.22 3.02 10.99
CA ASP A 31 -5.36 4.46 11.31
C ASP A 31 -4.54 4.81 12.55
N GLY A 32 -3.70 5.85 12.44
CA GLY A 32 -2.88 6.32 13.56
C GLY A 32 -1.81 5.35 14.06
N THR A 33 -1.57 4.24 13.35
CA THR A 33 -0.47 3.33 13.70
C THR A 33 0.85 3.85 13.14
N ALA A 34 1.94 3.64 13.86
CA ALA A 34 3.29 3.96 13.40
C ALA A 34 4.00 2.70 12.88
N PRO A 35 5.03 2.85 12.04
CA PRO A 35 5.94 1.74 11.72
C PRO A 35 6.51 1.13 13.01
N GLY A 36 6.77 -0.18 13.00
CA GLY A 36 7.46 -0.84 14.10
C GLY A 36 8.88 -0.31 14.28
N SER A 37 9.48 -0.52 15.45
CA SER A 37 10.86 -0.10 15.74
C SER A 37 11.93 -1.13 15.42
N GLN A 38 11.55 -2.28 14.88
CA GLN A 38 12.48 -3.37 14.55
C GLN A 38 13.10 -3.15 13.17
N SER A 39 14.39 -3.42 13.02
CA SER A 39 15.03 -3.41 11.70
C SER A 39 14.53 -4.56 10.82
N ARG A 40 14.44 -4.31 9.52
CA ARG A 40 14.05 -5.26 8.47
C ARG A 40 15.05 -5.16 7.32
N ASP A 41 15.05 -6.17 6.45
CA ASP A 41 15.97 -6.19 5.30
C ASP A 41 15.70 -5.02 4.33
N ALA A 42 14.42 -4.70 4.11
CA ALA A 42 14.03 -3.64 3.18
C ALA A 42 12.66 -3.03 3.50
N ALA A 43 12.35 -1.89 2.84
CA ALA A 43 10.99 -1.39 2.72
C ALA A 43 10.52 -1.47 1.26
N LEU A 44 9.33 -2.02 1.04
CA LEU A 44 8.61 -2.02 -0.23
C LEU A 44 7.66 -0.83 -0.26
N ILE A 45 7.96 0.15 -1.11
CA ILE A 45 7.14 1.34 -1.32
C ILE A 45 6.22 1.11 -2.51
N LEU A 46 4.91 1.17 -2.27
CA LEU A 46 3.92 1.05 -3.34
C LEU A 46 3.66 2.41 -3.97
N GLY A 47 3.61 2.45 -5.29
CA GLY A 47 3.26 3.63 -6.06
C GLY A 47 1.86 4.18 -5.74
N ALA A 48 1.61 5.45 -6.03
CA ALA A 48 0.33 6.11 -5.83
C ALA A 48 -0.13 6.92 -7.04
N ALA A 49 0.67 7.80 -7.54
CA ALA A 49 0.53 8.53 -8.80
C ALA A 49 1.77 9.42 -9.03
N MET A 50 1.99 9.79 -10.29
CA MET A 50 2.92 10.83 -10.68
C MET A 50 2.15 12.08 -11.16
N TRP A 51 2.82 13.22 -11.17
CA TRP A 51 2.41 14.45 -11.84
C TRP A 51 3.51 14.89 -12.78
N GLY A 52 3.44 14.37 -14.01
CA GLY A 52 4.52 14.48 -14.98
C GLY A 52 5.76 13.72 -14.54
N ASP A 53 6.82 14.44 -14.19
CA ASP A 53 8.11 13.86 -13.75
C ASP A 53 8.31 13.83 -12.22
N LYS A 54 7.31 14.25 -11.45
CA LYS A 54 7.39 14.35 -9.98
C LYS A 54 6.36 13.44 -9.30
N PRO A 55 6.68 12.87 -8.13
CA PRO A 55 5.70 12.21 -7.29
C PRO A 55 4.52 13.13 -6.94
N SER A 56 3.30 12.60 -6.94
CA SER A 56 2.15 13.30 -6.36
C SER A 56 2.37 13.49 -4.85
N TRP A 57 1.68 14.44 -4.24
CA TRP A 57 1.75 14.64 -2.79
C TRP A 57 1.43 13.36 -1.99
N ALA A 58 0.52 12.54 -2.49
CA ALA A 58 0.24 11.26 -1.87
C ALA A 58 1.42 10.28 -1.97
N LEU A 59 2.14 10.27 -3.09
CA LEU A 59 3.33 9.45 -3.22
C LEU A 59 4.48 10.00 -2.36
N GLU A 60 4.63 11.33 -2.28
CA GLU A 60 5.61 11.97 -1.39
C GLU A 60 5.40 11.56 0.07
N GLU A 61 4.15 11.51 0.58
CA GLU A 61 3.86 11.07 1.94
C GLU A 61 4.39 9.64 2.22
N ARG A 62 4.30 8.73 1.24
CA ARG A 62 4.89 7.38 1.36
C ARG A 62 6.41 7.42 1.34
N LEU A 63 6.98 8.25 0.45
CA LEU A 63 8.44 8.38 0.33
C LEU A 63 9.07 8.97 1.60
N GLU A 64 8.39 9.89 2.29
CA GLU A 64 8.86 10.42 3.58
C GLU A 64 8.92 9.32 4.65
N VAL A 65 7.91 8.43 4.73
CA VAL A 65 7.96 7.29 5.65
C VAL A 65 9.13 6.36 5.31
N ALA A 66 9.33 6.05 4.03
CA ALA A 66 10.44 5.20 3.60
C ALA A 66 11.82 5.85 3.89
N LEU A 67 11.94 7.15 3.67
CA LEU A 67 13.15 7.92 3.95
C LEU A 67 13.47 7.93 5.45
N ASP A 68 12.46 8.07 6.30
CA ASP A 68 12.62 8.00 7.75
C ASP A 68 13.10 6.62 8.20
N LEU A 69 12.51 5.53 7.67
CA LEU A 69 12.96 4.16 7.95
C LEU A 69 14.43 3.96 7.55
N TYR A 70 14.82 4.43 6.36
CA TYR A 70 16.19 4.33 5.86
C TYR A 70 17.18 5.15 6.70
N LYS A 71 16.88 6.42 6.97
CA LYS A 71 17.73 7.31 7.79
C LYS A 71 17.90 6.84 9.23
N GLN A 72 16.92 6.14 9.78
CA GLN A 72 16.98 5.54 11.11
C GLN A 72 17.67 4.17 11.13
N ASN A 73 18.22 3.70 9.99
CA ASN A 73 18.81 2.38 9.83
C ASN A 73 17.85 1.24 10.22
N GLN A 74 16.55 1.44 9.98
CA GLN A 74 15.55 0.39 10.18
C GLN A 74 15.41 -0.51 8.95
N VAL A 75 15.90 -0.06 7.81
CA VAL A 75 16.02 -0.83 6.57
C VAL A 75 17.30 -0.49 5.83
N ASP A 76 17.90 -1.49 5.15
CA ASP A 76 19.11 -1.32 4.36
C ASP A 76 18.81 -1.04 2.88
N LYS A 77 17.65 -1.47 2.38
CA LYS A 77 17.25 -1.36 0.97
C LYS A 77 15.82 -0.82 0.86
N LEU A 78 15.57 -0.13 -0.25
CA LEU A 78 14.24 0.37 -0.62
C LEU A 78 13.81 -0.24 -1.96
N ILE A 79 12.70 -0.96 -1.98
CA ILE A 79 12.10 -1.51 -3.21
C ILE A 79 11.02 -0.52 -3.64
N LEU A 80 11.23 0.09 -4.81
CA LEU A 80 10.36 1.11 -5.37
C LEU A 80 9.47 0.44 -6.43
N SER A 81 8.18 0.25 -6.12
CA SER A 81 7.30 -0.53 -6.97
C SER A 81 6.14 0.30 -7.51
N GLY A 82 6.10 0.43 -8.84
CA GLY A 82 5.08 1.15 -9.59
C GLY A 82 5.51 1.37 -11.04
N GLY A 83 4.69 0.89 -11.96
CA GLY A 83 4.95 0.97 -13.41
C GLY A 83 4.64 2.34 -14.00
N ILE A 84 4.56 2.35 -15.32
CA ILE A 84 4.19 3.54 -16.10
C ILE A 84 2.65 3.65 -16.09
N GLY A 85 2.15 4.77 -15.54
CA GLY A 85 0.76 5.16 -15.66
C GLY A 85 0.52 6.01 -16.92
N ASP A 86 -0.19 7.13 -16.75
CA ASP A 86 -0.43 8.11 -17.82
C ASP A 86 0.74 9.09 -18.00
N ASP A 87 1.80 8.96 -17.21
CA ASP A 87 2.95 9.84 -17.14
C ASP A 87 4.11 9.36 -18.03
N ALA A 88 5.14 10.21 -18.23
CA ALA A 88 6.27 9.94 -19.11
C ALA A 88 7.31 8.96 -18.52
N ILE A 89 7.29 8.76 -17.21
CA ILE A 89 8.19 7.86 -16.48
C ILE A 89 7.41 6.97 -15.53
N SER A 90 8.00 5.83 -15.14
CA SER A 90 7.39 4.97 -14.14
C SER A 90 7.38 5.63 -12.75
N GLU A 91 6.42 5.24 -11.92
CA GLU A 91 6.39 5.67 -10.52
C GLU A 91 7.69 5.28 -9.81
N ALA A 92 8.22 4.08 -10.07
CA ALA A 92 9.49 3.60 -9.51
C ALA A 92 10.65 4.53 -9.86
N GLU A 93 10.75 5.00 -11.11
CA GLU A 93 11.80 5.95 -11.52
C GLU A 93 11.60 7.32 -10.86
N GLY A 94 10.36 7.81 -10.75
CA GLY A 94 10.05 9.05 -10.04
C GLY A 94 10.43 8.99 -8.56
N MET A 95 10.11 7.86 -7.91
CA MET A 95 10.50 7.59 -6.51
C MET A 95 12.02 7.56 -6.35
N LYS A 96 12.74 6.92 -7.27
CA LYS A 96 14.22 6.87 -7.27
C LYS A 96 14.82 8.26 -7.29
N ARG A 97 14.39 9.12 -8.21
CA ARG A 97 14.89 10.51 -8.32
C ARG A 97 14.66 11.26 -7.02
N TYR A 98 13.44 11.19 -6.49
CA TYR A 98 13.06 11.86 -5.25
C TYR A 98 13.95 11.45 -4.06
N LEU A 99 14.20 10.15 -3.90
CA LEU A 99 14.98 9.61 -2.78
C LEU A 99 16.48 9.88 -2.93
N THR A 100 17.04 9.78 -4.15
CA THR A 100 18.43 10.09 -4.44
C THR A 100 18.74 11.57 -4.16
N GLU A 101 17.86 12.50 -4.53
CA GLU A 101 17.98 13.91 -4.21
C GLU A 101 18.01 14.19 -2.70
N ARG A 102 17.50 13.25 -1.89
CA ARG A 102 17.44 13.33 -0.41
C ARG A 102 18.51 12.51 0.29
N GLY A 103 19.49 12.01 -0.48
CA GLY A 103 20.71 11.38 0.03
C GLY A 103 20.61 9.87 0.26
N VAL A 104 19.60 9.20 -0.34
CA VAL A 104 19.58 7.73 -0.39
C VAL A 104 20.58 7.26 -1.45
N ASP A 105 21.43 6.28 -1.12
CA ASP A 105 22.36 5.70 -2.06
C ASP A 105 21.61 4.95 -3.17
N GLN A 106 22.04 5.15 -4.42
CA GLN A 106 21.41 4.50 -5.56
C GLN A 106 21.58 2.98 -5.54
N ASP A 107 22.64 2.48 -4.93
CA ASP A 107 22.90 1.04 -4.78
C ASP A 107 21.95 0.40 -3.76
N ASP A 108 21.27 1.20 -2.94
CA ASP A 108 20.26 0.75 -1.98
C ASP A 108 18.83 0.78 -2.56
N LEU A 109 18.66 1.26 -3.79
CA LEU A 109 17.38 1.37 -4.47
C LEU A 109 17.15 0.22 -5.47
N ILE A 110 16.10 -0.54 -5.28
CA ILE A 110 15.69 -1.65 -6.16
C ILE A 110 14.39 -1.23 -6.86
N LEU A 111 14.44 -1.15 -8.20
CA LEU A 111 13.29 -0.70 -9.00
C LEU A 111 12.46 -1.88 -9.50
N GLU A 112 11.15 -1.75 -9.33
CA GLU A 112 10.12 -2.56 -9.97
C GLU A 112 9.19 -1.60 -10.74
N ASP A 113 9.31 -1.55 -12.05
CA ASP A 113 8.69 -0.55 -12.93
C ASP A 113 7.70 -1.15 -13.95
N GLN A 114 7.27 -2.41 -13.74
CA GLN A 114 6.42 -3.14 -14.67
C GLN A 114 4.98 -3.30 -14.18
N SER A 115 4.72 -3.12 -12.89
CA SER A 115 3.42 -3.37 -12.27
C SER A 115 2.38 -2.33 -12.66
N THR A 116 1.13 -2.79 -12.82
CA THR A 116 -0.05 -1.97 -13.13
C THR A 116 -1.16 -2.11 -12.10
N SER A 117 -0.94 -2.92 -11.07
CA SER A 117 -1.88 -3.17 -9.98
C SER A 117 -1.15 -3.45 -8.66
N THR A 118 -1.88 -3.36 -7.54
CA THR A 118 -1.31 -3.67 -6.22
C THR A 118 -0.83 -5.12 -6.11
N GLU A 119 -1.57 -6.06 -6.69
CA GLU A 119 -1.15 -7.46 -6.74
C GLU A 119 0.17 -7.61 -7.50
N GLU A 120 0.31 -6.95 -8.65
CA GLU A 120 1.53 -6.98 -9.45
C GLU A 120 2.70 -6.30 -8.74
N ASN A 121 2.47 -5.18 -8.06
CA ASN A 121 3.49 -4.53 -7.22
C ASN A 121 4.12 -5.54 -6.26
N VAL A 122 3.30 -6.27 -5.51
CA VAL A 122 3.78 -7.25 -4.53
C VAL A 122 4.39 -8.47 -5.23
N ARG A 123 3.77 -8.97 -6.29
CA ARG A 123 4.21 -10.16 -7.02
C ARG A 123 5.57 -9.95 -7.69
N PHE A 124 5.78 -8.83 -8.38
CA PHE A 124 7.03 -8.56 -9.07
C PHE A 124 8.14 -8.21 -8.07
N SER A 125 7.82 -7.46 -7.01
CA SER A 125 8.76 -7.18 -5.92
C SER A 125 9.25 -8.45 -5.24
N ARG A 126 8.40 -9.49 -5.07
CA ARG A 126 8.84 -10.78 -4.53
C ARG A 126 9.98 -11.41 -5.32
N SER A 127 9.98 -11.26 -6.65
CA SER A 127 11.05 -11.79 -7.50
C SER A 127 12.37 -11.04 -7.27
N LEU A 128 12.29 -9.71 -7.11
CA LEU A 128 13.43 -8.86 -6.78
C LEU A 128 13.95 -9.14 -5.36
N MET A 129 13.06 -9.32 -4.39
CA MET A 129 13.44 -9.72 -3.02
C MET A 129 14.26 -11.00 -3.02
N LYS A 130 13.82 -12.04 -3.74
CA LYS A 130 14.57 -13.31 -3.87
C LYS A 130 15.94 -13.11 -4.47
N LYS A 131 16.06 -12.31 -5.54
CA LYS A 131 17.33 -12.00 -6.21
C LYS A 131 18.31 -11.26 -5.29
N ASN A 132 17.80 -10.43 -4.39
CA ASN A 132 18.59 -9.62 -3.48
C ASN A 132 18.69 -10.22 -2.06
N HIS A 133 18.25 -11.48 -1.84
CA HIS A 133 18.28 -12.17 -0.54
C HIS A 133 17.47 -11.48 0.57
N ILE A 134 16.45 -10.69 0.22
CA ILE A 134 15.55 -9.99 1.13
C ILE A 134 14.45 -10.96 1.57
N GLN A 135 14.20 -11.09 2.87
CA GLN A 135 13.23 -12.03 3.44
C GLN A 135 12.14 -11.35 4.27
N ASP A 136 12.47 -10.24 4.92
CA ASP A 136 11.63 -9.54 5.86
C ASP A 136 11.54 -8.04 5.50
N ILE A 137 10.32 -7.53 5.33
CA ILE A 137 10.13 -6.18 4.81
C ILE A 137 9.10 -5.37 5.58
N TYR A 138 9.27 -4.04 5.55
CA TYR A 138 8.16 -3.13 5.72
C TYR A 138 7.43 -2.92 4.39
N VAL A 139 6.09 -2.86 4.43
CA VAL A 139 5.27 -2.37 3.32
C VAL A 139 4.88 -0.94 3.61
N VAL A 140 5.28 -0.02 2.73
CA VAL A 140 4.99 1.41 2.85
C VAL A 140 3.89 1.79 1.88
N THR A 141 2.73 2.14 2.42
CA THR A 141 1.57 2.65 1.69
C THR A 141 0.69 3.44 2.64
N HIS A 142 -0.41 4.05 2.16
CA HIS A 142 -1.34 4.71 3.07
C HIS A 142 -2.10 3.72 3.96
N ASP A 143 -2.48 4.17 5.15
CA ASP A 143 -3.21 3.42 6.17
C ASP A 143 -4.45 2.72 5.60
N TYR A 144 -5.30 3.44 4.85
CA TYR A 144 -6.52 2.89 4.23
C TYR A 144 -6.23 1.77 3.21
N HIS A 145 -5.05 1.75 2.60
CA HIS A 145 -4.64 0.77 1.59
C HIS A 145 -3.84 -0.40 2.19
N MET A 146 -3.36 -0.27 3.42
CA MET A 146 -2.43 -1.20 4.07
C MET A 146 -3.01 -2.61 4.18
N HIS A 147 -4.29 -2.73 4.54
CA HIS A 147 -4.95 -4.04 4.67
C HIS A 147 -4.82 -4.86 3.38
N ARG A 148 -5.12 -4.29 2.22
CA ARG A 148 -5.07 -4.96 0.93
C ARG A 148 -3.63 -5.26 0.49
N ALA A 149 -2.70 -4.36 0.74
CA ALA A 149 -1.28 -4.59 0.42
C ALA A 149 -0.70 -5.76 1.23
N LEU A 150 -1.00 -5.83 2.53
CA LEU A 150 -0.56 -6.94 3.38
C LEU A 150 -1.27 -8.25 3.06
N HIS A 151 -2.53 -8.21 2.61
CA HIS A 151 -3.24 -9.40 2.15
C HIS A 151 -2.49 -10.06 0.97
N TYR A 152 -2.13 -9.30 -0.06
CA TYR A 152 -1.32 -9.82 -1.17
C TYR A 152 0.07 -10.31 -0.72
N ALA A 153 0.71 -9.61 0.20
CA ALA A 153 2.00 -10.07 0.75
C ALA A 153 1.84 -11.43 1.46
N GLN A 154 0.79 -11.63 2.24
CA GLN A 154 0.47 -12.88 2.92
C GLN A 154 0.18 -14.02 1.93
N GLU A 155 -0.64 -13.80 0.90
CA GLU A 155 -0.91 -14.79 -0.15
C GLU A 155 0.36 -15.24 -0.86
N MET A 156 1.29 -14.31 -1.07
CA MET A 156 2.59 -14.57 -1.68
C MET A 156 3.64 -15.08 -0.68
N LYS A 157 3.27 -15.32 0.58
CA LYS A 157 4.16 -15.80 1.65
C LYS A 157 5.39 -14.90 1.84
N ILE A 158 5.19 -13.60 1.77
CA ILE A 158 6.18 -12.58 2.10
C ILE A 158 6.02 -12.24 3.59
N ASN A 159 7.13 -12.23 4.34
CA ASN A 159 7.13 -11.73 5.70
C ASN A 159 7.11 -10.19 5.65
N ALA A 160 5.93 -9.60 5.84
CA ALA A 160 5.66 -8.19 5.61
C ALA A 160 5.04 -7.54 6.84
N HIS A 161 5.53 -6.35 7.19
CA HIS A 161 5.10 -5.57 8.33
C HIS A 161 4.59 -4.19 7.88
N PRO A 162 3.55 -3.64 8.52
CA PRO A 162 3.00 -2.36 8.12
C PRO A 162 3.94 -1.18 8.46
N ALA A 163 4.07 -0.26 7.50
CA ALA A 163 4.63 1.06 7.70
C ALA A 163 3.71 2.10 7.03
N PRO A 164 2.58 2.44 7.68
CA PRO A 164 1.57 3.28 7.06
C PRO A 164 1.98 4.74 6.97
N ALA A 165 1.72 5.35 5.82
CA ALA A 165 1.66 6.79 5.66
C ALA A 165 0.25 7.28 6.01
N HIS A 166 0.17 8.38 6.75
CA HIS A 166 -1.09 9.02 7.12
C HIS A 166 -1.28 10.27 6.28
N SER A 167 -2.31 10.28 5.45
CA SER A 167 -2.47 11.38 4.51
C SER A 167 -2.96 12.66 5.18
N ARG A 168 -2.27 13.76 4.85
CA ARG A 168 -2.64 15.13 5.16
C ARG A 168 -3.26 15.85 3.97
N VAL A 169 -3.16 15.25 2.78
CA VAL A 169 -3.57 15.87 1.51
C VAL A 169 -4.81 15.23 0.90
N LEU A 170 -5.13 13.99 1.26
CA LEU A 170 -6.26 13.25 0.72
C LEU A 170 -7.47 13.30 1.65
N PHE A 171 -8.67 13.35 1.05
CA PHE A 171 -9.90 13.14 1.81
C PHE A 171 -10.07 11.64 2.14
N THR A 172 -9.49 11.22 3.24
CA THR A 172 -9.38 9.81 3.67
C THR A 172 -10.70 9.03 3.65
N PRO A 173 -11.88 9.57 4.05
CA PRO A 173 -13.13 8.81 3.97
C PRO A 173 -13.51 8.35 2.56
N TYR A 174 -13.23 9.16 1.55
CA TYR A 174 -13.44 8.78 0.14
C TYR A 174 -12.54 7.59 -0.26
N TRP A 175 -11.27 7.65 0.11
CA TRP A 175 -10.30 6.59 -0.21
C TRP A 175 -10.61 5.30 0.52
N LYS A 176 -11.05 5.35 1.79
CA LYS A 176 -11.55 4.18 2.53
C LYS A 176 -12.76 3.54 1.86
N ALA A 177 -13.73 4.35 1.43
CA ALA A 177 -14.90 3.83 0.71
C ALA A 177 -14.48 3.15 -0.61
N ARG A 178 -13.52 3.73 -1.34
CA ARG A 178 -12.94 3.14 -2.56
C ARG A 178 -12.24 1.83 -2.28
N GLU A 179 -11.48 1.72 -1.18
CA GLU A 179 -10.84 0.46 -0.78
C GLU A 179 -11.87 -0.60 -0.36
N CYS A 180 -12.94 -0.23 0.34
CA CYS A 180 -14.04 -1.17 0.61
C CYS A 180 -14.62 -1.75 -0.69
N LEU A 181 -14.81 -0.91 -1.72
CA LEU A 181 -15.27 -1.39 -3.04
C LEU A 181 -14.24 -2.28 -3.73
N ALA A 182 -12.94 -1.99 -3.59
CA ALA A 182 -11.89 -2.83 -4.13
C ALA A 182 -11.89 -4.23 -3.46
N LEU A 183 -12.01 -4.30 -2.14
CA LEU A 183 -12.13 -5.57 -1.41
C LEU A 183 -13.36 -6.38 -1.81
N ILE A 184 -14.51 -5.73 -2.04
CA ILE A 184 -15.71 -6.41 -2.56
C ILE A 184 -15.43 -6.99 -3.95
N LYS A 185 -14.80 -6.22 -4.83
CA LYS A 185 -14.46 -6.67 -6.18
C LYS A 185 -13.56 -7.90 -6.16
N GLU A 186 -12.51 -7.88 -5.33
CA GLU A 186 -11.57 -9.01 -5.17
C GLU A 186 -12.24 -10.27 -4.62
N ALA A 187 -13.24 -10.13 -3.73
CA ALA A 187 -13.98 -11.26 -3.18
C ALA A 187 -14.95 -11.94 -4.17
N ILE A 188 -15.27 -11.28 -5.32
CA ILE A 188 -16.24 -11.78 -6.31
C ILE A 188 -15.53 -12.37 -7.54
N ILE A 189 -14.32 -11.96 -7.83
CA ILE A 189 -13.54 -12.36 -9.01
C ILE A 189 -12.51 -13.43 -8.64
#